data_8b3828dd091dacb67444bd340192df33
#
_entry.id   8b3828dd091dacb67444bd340192df33
#
_cell.length_a   1.000
_cell.length_b   1.000
_cell.length_c   1.000
_cell.angle_alpha   90.00
_cell.angle_beta   90.00
_cell.angle_gamma   90.00
#
_symmetry.space_group_name_H-M   'P 1'
#
loop_
_entity.id
_entity.type
_entity.pdbx_description
1 polymer ?
#
loop_
_entity_poly.entity_id
_entity_poly.type
_entity_poly.pdbx_seq_one_letter_code
_entity_poly.pdbx_strand_id
1 'polypeptide(L)'
;MKKQSIYFLVIIILLVQTSCQQNNEEEDFFNNQITLLENNPRLYLSKIDSTQVTNLNNSKEATHFLLVSLANHYINNYYPHKGLLQKSIHIFTKKKLIQQQLESLLFLAKTYKKEKNLKMEVQAIEKAIDI
;
A
#
# COMPACT_ATOMS: atom_id res chain seq x y z
N MET A 1 0.19 22.60 -39.87
CA MET A 1 -0.77 22.19 -38.83
C MET A 1 -0.81 20.68 -38.58
N LYS A 2 -0.77 19.81 -39.55
CA LYS A 2 -0.80 18.35 -39.32
C LYS A 2 0.44 17.79 -38.56
N LYS A 3 1.64 18.32 -38.76
CA LYS A 3 2.88 17.85 -38.09
C LYS A 3 2.89 18.16 -36.58
N GLN A 4 2.41 19.31 -36.13
CA GLN A 4 2.37 19.66 -34.70
C GLN A 4 1.40 18.78 -33.92
N SER A 5 0.27 18.38 -34.51
CA SER A 5 -0.71 17.49 -33.89
C SER A 5 -0.14 16.09 -33.63
N ILE A 6 0.73 15.59 -34.52
CA ILE A 6 1.38 14.28 -34.38
C ILE A 6 2.41 14.30 -33.24
N TYR A 7 3.20 15.36 -33.10
CA TYR A 7 4.17 15.49 -31.99
C TYR A 7 3.46 15.56 -30.64
N PHE A 8 2.32 16.27 -30.57
CA PHE A 8 1.53 16.37 -29.34
C PHE A 8 0.96 15.00 -28.93
N LEU A 9 0.48 14.23 -29.92
CA LEU A 9 -0.05 12.88 -29.69
C LEU A 9 1.05 11.90 -29.21
N VAL A 10 2.25 11.96 -29.81
CA VAL A 10 3.39 11.13 -29.41
C VAL A 10 3.85 11.45 -27.98
N ILE A 11 3.89 12.73 -27.61
CA ILE A 11 4.24 13.15 -26.24
C ILE A 11 3.23 12.63 -25.22
N ILE A 12 1.93 12.69 -25.53
CA ILE A 12 0.88 12.15 -24.63
C ILE A 12 1.03 10.64 -24.47
N ILE A 13 1.30 9.89 -25.53
CA ILE A 13 1.49 8.44 -25.47
C ILE A 13 2.72 8.08 -24.61
N LEU A 14 3.82 8.81 -24.75
CA LEU A 14 5.04 8.59 -23.94
C LEU A 14 4.79 8.88 -22.45
N LEU A 15 4.03 9.91 -22.12
CA LEU A 15 3.68 10.25 -20.72
C LEU A 15 2.80 9.19 -20.07
N VAL A 16 1.88 8.58 -20.82
CA VAL A 16 1.01 7.50 -20.30
C VAL A 16 1.82 6.22 -20.02
N GLN A 17 2.78 5.89 -20.86
CA GLN A 17 3.61 4.69 -20.66
C GLN A 17 4.51 4.78 -19.43
N THR A 18 5.08 5.92 -19.11
CA THR A 18 5.93 6.10 -17.91
C THR A 18 5.15 5.96 -16.61
N SER A 19 3.89 6.40 -16.57
CA SER A 19 3.04 6.27 -15.38
C SER A 19 2.67 4.82 -15.06
N CYS A 20 2.36 4.00 -16.07
CA CYS A 20 2.04 2.59 -15.87
C CYS A 20 3.26 1.78 -15.42
N GLN A 21 4.44 2.08 -15.93
CA GLN A 21 5.67 1.37 -15.58
C GLN A 21 6.06 1.60 -14.10
N GLN A 22 5.93 2.81 -13.61
CA GLN A 22 6.25 3.14 -12.21
C GLN A 22 5.34 2.39 -11.22
N ASN A 23 4.06 2.23 -11.52
CA ASN A 23 3.14 1.50 -10.64
C ASN A 23 3.49 0.01 -10.57
N ASN A 24 3.88 -0.61 -11.68
CA ASN A 24 4.30 -2.00 -11.70
C ASN A 24 5.56 -2.22 -10.85
N GLU A 25 6.55 -1.32 -10.90
CA GLU A 25 7.76 -1.40 -10.09
C GLU A 25 7.45 -1.30 -8.58
N GLU A 26 6.53 -0.42 -8.17
CA GLU A 26 6.12 -0.28 -6.77
C GLU A 26 5.34 -1.54 -6.28
N GLU A 27 4.49 -2.14 -7.11
CA GLU A 27 3.79 -3.39 -6.79
C GLU A 27 4.74 -4.58 -6.73
N ASP A 28 5.65 -4.73 -7.69
CA ASP A 28 6.67 -5.79 -7.70
C ASP A 28 7.60 -5.69 -6.48
N PHE A 29 8.02 -4.48 -6.15
CA PHE A 29 8.78 -4.24 -4.91
C PHE A 29 7.98 -4.71 -3.69
N PHE A 30 6.72 -4.30 -3.56
CA PHE A 30 5.86 -4.67 -2.44
C PHE A 30 5.69 -6.19 -2.34
N ASN A 31 5.38 -6.88 -3.44
CA ASN A 31 5.19 -8.32 -3.49
C ASN A 31 6.45 -9.09 -3.05
N ASN A 32 7.63 -8.62 -3.45
CA ASN A 32 8.89 -9.19 -3.00
C ASN A 32 9.11 -8.97 -1.50
N GLN A 33 8.81 -7.78 -0.98
CA GLN A 33 8.97 -7.46 0.43
C GLN A 33 7.98 -8.22 1.31
N ILE A 34 6.70 -8.36 0.88
CA ILE A 34 5.69 -9.10 1.64
C ILE A 34 6.08 -10.57 1.78
N THR A 35 6.60 -11.19 0.72
CA THR A 35 7.07 -12.58 0.75
C THR A 35 8.22 -12.78 1.75
N LEU A 36 9.18 -11.87 1.78
CA LEU A 36 10.29 -11.92 2.76
C LEU A 36 9.78 -11.74 4.19
N LEU A 37 8.85 -10.82 4.38
CA LEU A 37 8.23 -10.52 5.67
C LEU A 37 7.42 -11.71 6.20
N GLU A 38 6.60 -12.35 5.38
CA GLU A 38 5.80 -13.51 5.76
C GLU A 38 6.66 -14.72 6.13
N ASN A 39 7.76 -14.93 5.43
CA ASN A 39 8.68 -16.03 5.71
C ASN A 39 9.47 -15.82 7.01
N ASN A 40 9.95 -14.61 7.29
CA ASN A 40 10.69 -14.30 8.51
C ASN A 40 10.57 -12.83 8.92
N PRO A 41 9.51 -12.45 9.65
CA PRO A 41 9.25 -11.05 10.01
C PRO A 41 10.34 -10.44 10.91
N ARG A 42 10.99 -11.23 11.75
CA ARG A 42 12.10 -10.73 12.60
C ARG A 42 13.34 -10.40 11.78
N LEU A 43 13.71 -11.26 10.84
CA LEU A 43 14.82 -11.00 9.92
C LEU A 43 14.50 -9.80 9.03
N TYR A 44 13.24 -9.67 8.58
CA TYR A 44 12.80 -8.53 7.81
C TYR A 44 13.05 -7.22 8.57
N LEU A 45 12.55 -7.09 9.81
CA LEU A 45 12.75 -5.89 10.64
C LEU A 45 14.21 -5.59 10.95
N SER A 46 15.07 -6.62 11.04
CA SER A 46 16.50 -6.40 11.28
C SER A 46 17.25 -5.79 10.10
N LYS A 47 16.68 -5.89 8.88
CA LYS A 47 17.29 -5.41 7.63
C LYS A 47 16.77 -4.06 7.17
N ILE A 48 15.68 -3.58 7.73
CA ILE A 48 15.06 -2.31 7.35
C ILE A 48 15.10 -1.31 8.50
N ASP A 49 14.99 -0.03 8.16
CA ASP A 49 14.75 1.01 9.15
C ASP A 49 13.32 0.85 9.69
N SER A 50 13.22 0.38 10.94
CA SER A 50 11.93 0.16 11.62
C SER A 50 11.42 1.39 12.36
N THR A 51 11.98 2.58 12.11
CA THR A 51 11.47 3.82 12.70
C THR A 51 9.99 4.02 12.33
N GLN A 52 9.20 4.37 13.33
CA GLN A 52 7.78 4.61 13.12
C GLN A 52 7.58 5.85 12.24
N VAL A 53 6.93 5.66 11.12
CA VAL A 53 6.49 6.75 10.25
C VAL A 53 5.25 7.38 10.88
N THR A 54 5.35 8.64 11.26
CA THR A 54 4.24 9.38 11.91
C THR A 54 3.43 10.20 10.92
N ASN A 55 3.96 10.43 9.72
CA ASN A 55 3.28 11.16 8.65
C ASN A 55 3.55 10.49 7.30
N LEU A 56 2.50 10.34 6.50
CA LEU A 56 2.55 9.70 5.19
C LEU A 56 2.28 10.75 4.10
N ASN A 57 3.27 11.01 3.26
CA ASN A 57 3.15 12.02 2.19
C ASN A 57 3.12 11.40 0.79
N ASN A 58 3.61 10.18 0.64
CA ASN A 58 3.71 9.50 -0.66
C ASN A 58 3.56 7.97 -0.52
N SER A 59 3.50 7.26 -1.66
CA SER A 59 3.32 5.82 -1.71
C SER A 59 4.47 5.03 -1.11
N LYS A 60 5.71 5.51 -1.19
CA LYS A 60 6.87 4.84 -0.60
C LYS A 60 6.82 4.85 0.93
N GLU A 61 6.47 5.98 1.52
CA GLU A 61 6.27 6.11 2.97
C GLU A 61 5.09 5.26 3.44
N ALA A 62 3.98 5.25 2.69
CA ALA A 62 2.81 4.43 2.97
C ALA A 62 3.13 2.93 2.88
N THR A 63 3.90 2.51 1.87
CA THR A 63 4.36 1.11 1.71
C THR A 63 5.28 0.71 2.86
N HIS A 64 6.25 1.54 3.21
CA HIS A 64 7.14 1.30 4.35
C HIS A 64 6.36 1.17 5.66
N PHE A 65 5.44 2.10 5.94
CA PHE A 65 4.56 2.04 7.10
C PHE A 65 3.76 0.72 7.16
N LEU A 66 3.16 0.30 6.04
CA LEU A 66 2.39 -0.94 5.96
C LEU A 66 3.26 -2.15 6.26
N LEU A 67 4.41 -2.28 5.63
CA LEU A 67 5.31 -3.42 5.79
C LEU A 67 5.87 -3.52 7.22
N VAL A 68 6.30 -2.42 7.82
CA VAL A 68 6.76 -2.38 9.22
C VAL A 68 5.62 -2.74 10.18
N SER A 69 4.42 -2.24 9.92
CA SER A 69 3.23 -2.53 10.73
C SER A 69 2.84 -4.01 10.66
N LEU A 70 2.85 -4.61 9.47
CA LEU A 70 2.59 -6.04 9.27
C LEU A 70 3.64 -6.91 9.97
N ALA A 71 4.93 -6.59 9.82
CA ALA A 71 5.99 -7.34 10.47
C ALA A 71 5.87 -7.30 12.00
N ASN A 72 5.59 -6.14 12.58
CA ASN A 72 5.33 -6.01 14.01
C ASN A 72 4.05 -6.73 14.45
N HIS A 73 3.03 -6.77 13.61
CA HIS A 73 1.82 -7.55 13.87
C HIS A 73 2.12 -9.05 13.96
N TYR A 74 2.89 -9.60 13.02
CA TYR A 74 3.26 -11.02 13.02
C TYR A 74 4.13 -11.42 14.22
N ILE A 75 4.98 -10.51 14.73
CA ILE A 75 5.86 -10.80 15.87
C ILE A 75 5.14 -10.60 17.20
N ASN A 76 4.46 -9.48 17.37
CA ASN A 76 4.00 -8.96 18.66
C ASN A 76 2.48 -8.75 18.73
N ASN A 77 1.71 -9.17 17.71
CA ASN A 77 0.29 -8.88 17.60
C ASN A 77 -0.03 -7.37 17.69
N TYR A 78 0.87 -6.55 17.15
CA TYR A 78 0.74 -5.10 17.11
C TYR A 78 -0.33 -4.67 16.12
N TYR A 79 -1.02 -3.60 16.44
CA TYR A 79 -1.99 -2.94 15.55
C TYR A 79 -1.64 -1.47 15.38
N PRO A 80 -1.45 -0.99 14.16
CA PRO A 80 -1.10 0.41 13.91
C PRO A 80 -2.28 1.34 14.13
N HIS A 81 -1.98 2.63 14.18
CA HIS A 81 -3.01 3.66 14.27
C HIS A 81 -3.91 3.66 13.03
N LYS A 82 -5.23 3.53 13.23
CA LYS A 82 -6.23 3.43 12.15
C LYS A 82 -6.20 4.59 11.17
N GLY A 83 -5.98 5.81 11.66
CA GLY A 83 -5.87 7.00 10.81
C GLY A 83 -4.72 6.91 9.81
N LEU A 84 -3.58 6.31 10.17
CA LEU A 84 -2.47 6.08 9.27
C LEU A 84 -2.78 4.97 8.24
N LEU A 85 -3.46 3.89 8.66
CA LEU A 85 -3.96 2.87 7.72
C LEU A 85 -4.93 3.46 6.71
N GLN A 86 -5.89 4.26 7.15
CA GLN A 86 -6.86 4.93 6.26
C GLN A 86 -6.17 5.88 5.29
N LYS A 87 -5.15 6.61 5.74
CA LYS A 87 -4.35 7.49 4.88
C LYS A 87 -3.54 6.69 3.86
N SER A 88 -2.94 5.56 4.26
CA SER A 88 -2.26 4.62 3.35
C SER A 88 -3.21 4.11 2.27
N ILE A 89 -4.41 3.64 2.65
CA ILE A 89 -5.44 3.19 1.72
C ILE A 89 -5.79 4.29 0.70
N HIS A 90 -5.98 5.53 1.16
CA HIS A 90 -6.25 6.65 0.27
C HIS A 90 -5.11 6.90 -0.73
N ILE A 91 -3.86 6.87 -0.28
CA ILE A 91 -2.67 7.03 -1.14
C ILE A 91 -2.62 5.90 -2.18
N PHE A 92 -2.78 4.65 -1.76
CA PHE A 92 -2.73 3.49 -2.66
C PHE A 92 -3.88 3.48 -3.67
N THR A 93 -5.10 3.84 -3.24
CA THR A 93 -6.26 3.98 -4.13
C THR A 93 -6.00 5.03 -5.21
N LYS A 94 -5.49 6.19 -4.83
CA LYS A 94 -5.17 7.29 -5.77
C LYS A 94 -4.07 6.90 -6.74
N LYS A 95 -3.10 6.09 -6.31
CA LYS A 95 -1.98 5.59 -7.12
C LYS A 95 -2.31 4.31 -7.87
N LYS A 96 -3.46 3.70 -7.63
CA LYS A 96 -3.88 2.39 -8.20
C LYS A 96 -2.91 1.25 -7.85
N LEU A 97 -2.35 1.27 -6.65
CA LEU A 97 -1.49 0.22 -6.10
C LEU A 97 -2.37 -0.84 -5.42
N ILE A 98 -2.88 -1.77 -6.21
CA ILE A 98 -3.95 -2.70 -5.84
C ILE A 98 -3.54 -3.62 -4.68
N GLN A 99 -2.34 -4.19 -4.73
CA GLN A 99 -1.88 -5.12 -3.68
C GLN A 99 -1.72 -4.41 -2.33
N GLN A 100 -1.09 -3.25 -2.30
CA GLN A 100 -0.93 -2.45 -1.09
C GLN A 100 -2.27 -1.98 -0.54
N GLN A 101 -3.20 -1.58 -1.42
CA GLN A 101 -4.56 -1.19 -1.04
C GLN A 101 -5.30 -2.36 -0.38
N LEU A 102 -5.26 -3.55 -0.99
CA LEU A 102 -5.90 -4.76 -0.48
C LEU A 102 -5.34 -5.14 0.90
N GLU A 103 -4.02 -5.24 1.05
CA GLU A 103 -3.38 -5.56 2.32
C GLU A 103 -3.73 -4.56 3.43
N SER A 104 -3.76 -3.27 3.10
CA SER A 104 -4.13 -2.23 4.08
C SER A 104 -5.59 -2.35 4.52
N LEU A 105 -6.52 -2.66 3.62
CA LEU A 105 -7.94 -2.87 3.95
C LEU A 105 -8.13 -4.11 4.81
N LEU A 106 -7.46 -5.20 4.50
CA LEU A 106 -7.52 -6.42 5.31
C LEU A 106 -6.92 -6.20 6.70
N PHE A 107 -5.84 -5.42 6.80
CA PHE A 107 -5.26 -5.07 8.09
C PHE A 107 -6.17 -4.15 8.91
N LEU A 108 -6.83 -3.19 8.25
CA LEU A 108 -7.83 -2.33 8.88
C LEU A 108 -9.02 -3.15 9.41
N ALA A 109 -9.51 -4.14 8.65
CA ALA A 109 -10.55 -5.06 9.08
C ALA A 109 -10.15 -5.84 10.34
N LYS A 110 -8.92 -6.40 10.38
CA LYS A 110 -8.36 -7.06 11.57
C LYS A 110 -8.32 -6.13 12.78
N THR A 111 -7.98 -4.86 12.57
CA THR A 111 -7.97 -3.84 13.65
C THR A 111 -9.37 -3.61 14.20
N TYR A 112 -10.36 -3.45 13.35
CA TYR A 112 -11.77 -3.31 13.79
C TYR A 112 -12.31 -4.57 14.48
N LYS A 113 -11.93 -5.76 14.00
CA LYS A 113 -12.28 -7.02 14.66
C LYS A 113 -11.74 -7.08 16.09
N LYS A 114 -10.47 -6.70 16.30
CA LYS A 114 -9.87 -6.61 17.64
C LYS A 114 -10.66 -5.65 18.55
N GLU A 115 -11.15 -4.55 18.01
CA GLU A 115 -11.96 -3.56 18.73
C GLU A 115 -13.44 -3.98 18.91
N LYS A 116 -13.82 -5.17 18.41
CA LYS A 116 -15.20 -5.67 18.38
C LYS A 116 -16.17 -4.75 17.61
N ASN A 117 -15.68 -3.99 16.65
CA ASN A 117 -16.46 -3.11 15.79
C ASN A 117 -16.86 -3.84 14.50
N LEU A 118 -17.85 -4.74 14.61
CA LEU A 118 -18.29 -5.58 13.50
C LEU A 118 -18.74 -4.77 12.26
N LYS A 119 -19.40 -3.64 12.46
CA LYS A 119 -19.88 -2.80 11.35
C LYS A 119 -18.71 -2.30 10.50
N MET A 120 -17.68 -1.78 11.15
CA MET A 120 -16.50 -1.24 10.44
C MET A 120 -15.62 -2.34 9.87
N GLU A 121 -15.54 -3.51 10.53
CA GLU A 121 -14.88 -4.70 10.01
C GLU A 121 -15.51 -5.13 8.67
N VAL A 122 -16.82 -5.30 8.62
CA VAL A 122 -17.56 -5.67 7.41
C VAL A 122 -17.36 -4.65 6.30
N GLN A 123 -17.47 -3.37 6.59
CA GLN A 123 -17.24 -2.31 5.59
C GLN A 123 -15.83 -2.33 5.00
N ALA A 124 -14.81 -2.64 5.81
CA ALA A 124 -13.44 -2.74 5.32
C ALA A 124 -13.25 -3.97 4.42
N ILE A 125 -13.87 -5.10 4.76
CA ILE A 125 -13.86 -6.32 3.94
C ILE A 125 -14.60 -6.09 2.62
N GLU A 126 -15.78 -5.48 2.63
CA GLU A 126 -16.55 -5.14 1.42
C GLU A 126 -15.72 -4.30 0.46
N LYS A 127 -15.05 -3.25 0.97
CA LYS A 127 -14.14 -2.43 0.15
C LYS A 127 -12.97 -3.23 -0.43
N ALA A 128 -12.47 -4.24 0.27
CA ALA A 128 -11.41 -5.11 -0.23
C ALA A 128 -11.91 -6.04 -1.35
N ILE A 129 -13.16 -6.48 -1.28
CA ILE A 129 -13.78 -7.33 -2.31
C ILE A 129 -14.06 -6.53 -3.58
N ASP A 130 -14.36 -5.24 -3.46
CA ASP A 130 -14.73 -4.35 -4.58
C ASP A 130 -13.51 -3.80 -5.37
N ILE A 131 -12.30 -4.20 -5.02
CA ILE A 131 -11.08 -3.83 -5.75
C ILE A 131 -10.92 -4.69 -7.01
#